data_8a6b21661436245fa9634de890b0bc4b
#
_entry.id   8a6b21661436245fa9634de890b0bc4b
#
_cell.length_a   1.000
_cell.length_b   1.000
_cell.length_c   1.000
_cell.angle_alpha   90.00
_cell.angle_beta   90.00
_cell.angle_gamma   90.00
#
_symmetry.space_group_name_H-M   'P 1'
#
loop_
_entity.id
_entity.type
_entity.pdbx_description
1 polymer ?
#
loop_
_entity_poly.entity_id
_entity_poly.type
_entity_poly.pdbx_seq_one_letter_code
_entity_poly.pdbx_strand_id
1 'polypeptide(L)'
;MKHSEALTSITCSTVNSYNGLVPRVGGFEGGTVTWAPTNITYGHNNRSAQFRLPQNRYCIENRAADMTMNVYLALAITMSAAVEGIEKKIHPGDPTDQDLYDMSESEFKRLGIKRLPKNLLMALDAFKKDRLIDDVLGAVMKKSLLAYKNDEWERYHQAVTDWEVKEYLR
;
A
#
# COMPACT_ATOMS: atom_id res chain seq x y z
N MET A 1 5.77 7.17 6.13
CA MET A 1 5.13 7.61 4.86
C MET A 1 6.12 7.76 3.69
N LYS A 2 7.35 8.23 3.90
CA LYS A 2 8.37 8.38 2.83
C LYS A 2 8.56 7.10 1.98
N HIS A 3 8.59 5.93 2.61
CA HIS A 3 8.82 4.63 1.98
C HIS A 3 7.55 3.82 1.71
N SER A 4 6.37 4.44 1.80
CA SER A 4 5.08 3.73 1.75
C SER A 4 4.85 2.95 0.47
N GLU A 5 5.23 3.51 -0.68
CA GLU A 5 5.07 2.83 -1.96
C GLU A 5 5.90 1.54 -2.02
N ALA A 6 7.16 1.59 -1.56
CA ALA A 6 8.03 0.42 -1.50
C ALA A 6 7.59 -0.56 -0.40
N LEU A 7 7.20 -0.06 0.78
CA LEU A 7 6.71 -0.87 1.89
C LEU A 7 5.48 -1.69 1.48
N THR A 8 4.60 -1.12 0.65
CA THR A 8 3.40 -1.81 0.16
C THR A 8 3.73 -3.10 -0.60
N SER A 9 4.84 -3.18 -1.32
CA SER A 9 5.26 -4.43 -2.00
C SER A 9 5.53 -5.59 -1.04
N ILE A 10 5.82 -5.29 0.22
CA ILE A 10 6.10 -6.29 1.26
C ILE A 10 4.86 -6.54 2.12
N THR A 11 4.12 -5.48 2.45
CA THR A 11 2.91 -5.60 3.27
C THR A 11 1.68 -6.07 2.49
N CYS A 12 1.64 -5.81 1.18
CA CYS A 12 0.66 -6.30 0.20
C CYS A 12 1.41 -7.13 -0.84
N SER A 13 1.83 -8.34 -0.45
CA SER A 13 2.88 -9.07 -1.13
C SER A 13 2.43 -9.92 -2.32
N THR A 14 1.14 -9.97 -2.64
CA THR A 14 0.59 -10.76 -3.75
C THR A 14 -0.21 -9.90 -4.71
N VAL A 15 -0.44 -10.39 -5.93
CA VAL A 15 -1.31 -9.70 -6.91
C VAL A 15 -2.71 -9.45 -6.34
N ASN A 16 -3.23 -10.36 -5.52
CA ASN A 16 -4.56 -10.25 -4.92
C ASN A 16 -4.65 -9.22 -3.80
N SER A 17 -3.54 -8.92 -3.11
CA SER A 17 -3.51 -7.96 -1.99
C SER A 17 -4.02 -6.59 -2.40
N TYR A 18 -3.79 -6.18 -3.65
CA TYR A 18 -4.18 -4.86 -4.17
C TYR A 18 -5.68 -4.70 -4.38
N ASN A 19 -6.43 -5.79 -4.46
CA ASN A 19 -7.90 -5.74 -4.47
C ASN A 19 -8.46 -5.15 -3.18
N GLY A 20 -7.74 -5.29 -2.07
CA GLY A 20 -8.08 -4.68 -0.78
C GLY A 20 -7.73 -3.20 -0.65
N LEU A 21 -6.95 -2.65 -1.58
CA LEU A 21 -6.54 -1.25 -1.63
C LEU A 21 -7.41 -0.40 -2.57
N VAL A 22 -8.43 -0.99 -3.19
CA VAL A 22 -9.36 -0.29 -4.08
C VAL A 22 -10.65 0.00 -3.30
N PRO A 23 -11.10 1.27 -3.21
CA PRO A 23 -12.38 1.57 -2.63
C PRO A 23 -13.48 0.97 -3.51
N ARG A 24 -14.29 0.09 -2.95
CA ARG A 24 -15.49 -0.39 -3.63
C ARG A 24 -16.60 0.62 -3.37
N VAL A 25 -16.80 1.54 -4.30
CA VAL A 25 -17.93 2.46 -4.28
C VAL A 25 -19.06 1.79 -5.03
N GLY A 26 -20.19 1.54 -4.34
CA GLY A 26 -21.44 1.10 -4.95
C GLY A 26 -21.37 -0.30 -5.56
N GLY A 27 -21.59 -1.32 -4.76
CA GLY A 27 -22.10 -2.58 -5.29
C GLY A 27 -23.56 -2.39 -5.67
N PHE A 28 -24.03 -3.09 -6.72
CA PHE A 28 -25.43 -3.26 -7.01
C PHE A 28 -26.20 -3.55 -5.71
N GLU A 29 -27.24 -2.76 -5.42
CA GLU A 29 -28.14 -2.93 -4.27
C GLU A 29 -27.47 -2.88 -2.87
N GLY A 30 -27.22 -1.67 -2.36
CA GLY A 30 -26.86 -1.43 -0.95
C GLY A 30 -25.43 -1.78 -0.58
N GLY A 31 -24.49 -1.64 -1.50
CA GLY A 31 -23.08 -1.99 -1.32
C GLY A 31 -22.43 -1.23 -0.17
N THR A 32 -21.88 -1.99 0.76
CA THR A 32 -21.05 -1.45 1.85
C THR A 32 -19.84 -0.73 1.30
N VAL A 33 -19.68 0.53 1.69
CA VAL A 33 -18.43 1.27 1.46
C VAL A 33 -17.30 0.49 2.14
N THR A 34 -16.37 -0.04 1.37
CA THR A 34 -15.18 -0.68 1.95
C THR A 34 -14.21 0.41 2.34
N TRP A 35 -13.85 0.45 3.61
CA TRP A 35 -12.87 1.37 4.18
C TRP A 35 -11.45 0.94 3.81
N ALA A 36 -11.12 0.99 2.50
CA ALA A 36 -9.80 0.64 1.99
C ALA A 36 -8.80 1.79 2.18
N PRO A 37 -7.58 1.55 2.65
CA PRO A 37 -6.54 2.57 2.71
C PRO A 37 -5.98 2.78 1.30
N THR A 38 -6.33 3.89 0.66
CA THR A 38 -5.93 4.16 -0.73
C THR A 38 -4.83 5.19 -0.85
N ASN A 39 -4.54 5.92 0.24
CA ASN A 39 -3.71 7.12 0.19
C ASN A 39 -2.62 7.09 1.26
N ILE A 40 -1.43 7.60 0.87
CA ILE A 40 -0.25 7.72 1.73
C ILE A 40 -0.39 8.97 2.60
N THR A 41 -1.10 8.81 3.68
CA THR A 41 -1.28 9.82 4.73
C THR A 41 -1.58 9.13 6.05
N TYR A 42 -1.75 9.92 7.12
CA TYR A 42 -2.19 9.43 8.40
C TYR A 42 -3.34 10.28 8.94
N GLY A 43 -4.15 9.72 9.82
CA GLY A 43 -5.24 10.44 10.49
C GLY A 43 -5.68 9.76 11.78
N HIS A 44 -6.37 10.55 12.62
CA HIS A 44 -6.96 10.08 13.86
C HIS A 44 -8.29 9.37 13.54
N ASN A 45 -8.35 8.06 13.79
CA ASN A 45 -9.49 7.22 13.41
C ASN A 45 -9.86 7.19 11.91
N ASN A 46 -9.08 7.80 11.02
CA ASN A 46 -9.35 7.80 9.59
C ASN A 46 -9.04 6.44 8.98
N ARG A 47 -10.06 5.77 8.44
CA ARG A 47 -9.94 4.44 7.82
C ARG A 47 -9.58 4.49 6.33
N SER A 48 -9.69 5.64 5.67
CA SER A 48 -9.28 5.84 4.28
C SER A 48 -7.79 6.16 4.14
N ALA A 49 -7.10 6.50 5.26
CA ALA A 49 -5.66 6.73 5.32
C ALA A 49 -4.87 5.41 5.48
N GLN A 50 -3.65 5.37 4.95
CA GLN A 50 -2.73 4.24 5.13
C GLN A 50 -2.40 4.02 6.60
N PHE A 51 -2.06 5.09 7.32
CA PHE A 51 -1.72 5.01 8.74
C PHE A 51 -2.84 5.60 9.57
N ARG A 52 -3.33 4.81 10.52
CA ARG A 52 -4.36 5.24 11.46
C ARG A 52 -3.76 5.34 12.86
N LEU A 53 -4.08 6.44 13.55
CA LEU A 53 -3.79 6.64 14.96
C LEU A 53 -5.10 6.42 15.75
N PRO A 54 -5.31 5.24 16.36
CA PRO A 54 -6.50 4.99 17.17
C PRO A 54 -6.50 5.86 18.42
N GLN A 55 -7.65 6.43 18.76
CA GLN A 55 -7.77 7.29 19.94
C GLN A 55 -7.73 6.53 21.29
N ASN A 56 -8.04 5.24 21.27
CA ASN A 56 -8.18 4.40 22.46
C ASN A 56 -6.92 3.61 22.83
N ARG A 57 -5.83 3.76 22.08
CA ARG A 57 -4.55 3.05 22.31
C ARG A 57 -3.37 3.75 21.67
N TYR A 58 -2.20 3.63 22.27
CA TYR A 58 -0.95 4.17 21.74
C TYR A 58 -0.34 3.22 20.71
N CYS A 59 -0.76 3.35 19.46
CA CYS A 59 -0.19 2.60 18.34
C CYS A 59 -0.39 3.33 17.02
N ILE A 60 0.37 2.90 16.02
CA ILE A 60 0.18 3.26 14.62
C ILE A 60 -0.27 2.00 13.89
N GLU A 61 -1.45 2.03 13.29
CA GLU A 61 -1.92 0.96 12.42
C GLU A 61 -1.48 1.23 10.98
N ASN A 62 -0.67 0.34 10.39
CA ASN A 62 -0.53 0.30 8.94
C ASN A 62 -1.70 -0.50 8.38
N ARG A 63 -2.64 0.18 7.74
CA ARG A 63 -3.84 -0.43 7.18
C ARG A 63 -3.63 -1.03 5.80
N ALA A 64 -2.53 -0.67 5.11
CA ALA A 64 -2.08 -1.28 3.87
C ALA A 64 -1.20 -2.50 4.17
N ALA A 65 -1.74 -3.44 4.95
CA ALA A 65 -1.09 -4.68 5.30
C ALA A 65 -2.08 -5.83 5.09
N ASP A 66 -1.62 -6.86 4.41
CA ASP A 66 -2.37 -8.05 4.05
C ASP A 66 -1.89 -9.25 4.88
N MET A 67 -2.79 -10.18 5.19
CA MET A 67 -2.46 -11.37 5.98
C MET A 67 -1.49 -12.34 5.27
N THR A 68 -1.28 -12.17 3.95
CA THR A 68 -0.32 -12.97 3.16
C THR A 68 1.11 -12.48 3.26
N MET A 69 1.36 -11.34 3.93
CA MET A 69 2.70 -10.78 4.08
C MET A 69 3.63 -11.70 4.89
N ASN A 70 4.91 -11.66 4.56
CA ASN A 70 5.93 -12.19 5.46
C ASN A 70 6.13 -11.20 6.61
N VAL A 71 5.68 -11.56 7.82
CA VAL A 71 5.68 -10.69 9.00
C VAL A 71 7.10 -10.24 9.38
N TYR A 72 8.12 -11.06 9.20
CA TYR A 72 9.51 -10.70 9.53
C TYR A 72 10.04 -9.61 8.61
N LEU A 73 9.80 -9.73 7.30
CA LEU A 73 10.19 -8.72 6.32
C LEU A 73 9.40 -7.42 6.53
N ALA A 74 8.09 -7.53 6.74
CA ALA A 74 7.22 -6.38 6.98
C ALA A 74 7.65 -5.60 8.23
N LEU A 75 7.94 -6.30 9.34
CA LEU A 75 8.43 -5.66 10.57
C LEU A 75 9.82 -5.04 10.37
N ALA A 76 10.76 -5.76 9.76
CA ALA A 76 12.12 -5.24 9.54
C ALA A 76 12.08 -3.92 8.78
N ILE A 77 11.37 -3.86 7.65
CA ILE A 77 11.31 -2.64 6.82
C ILE A 77 10.50 -1.53 7.51
N THR A 78 9.37 -1.88 8.17
CA THR A 78 8.55 -0.88 8.87
C THR A 78 9.31 -0.24 10.02
N MET A 79 10.01 -1.03 10.84
CA MET A 79 10.82 -0.53 11.94
C MET A 79 11.99 0.31 11.46
N SER A 80 12.68 -0.12 10.41
CA SER A 80 13.79 0.65 9.82
C SER A 80 13.29 1.98 9.24
N ALA A 81 12.13 2.00 8.59
CA ALA A 81 11.51 3.24 8.10
C ALA A 81 11.11 4.18 9.25
N ALA A 82 10.64 3.63 10.38
CA ALA A 82 10.31 4.43 11.57
C ALA A 82 11.57 5.02 12.21
N VAL A 83 12.63 4.23 12.37
CA VAL A 83 13.91 4.67 12.90
C VAL A 83 14.51 5.78 12.01
N GLU A 84 14.56 5.59 10.70
CA GLU A 84 15.01 6.62 9.76
C GLU A 84 14.23 7.93 9.94
N GLY A 85 12.91 7.82 10.10
CA GLY A 85 12.05 8.99 10.32
C GLY A 85 12.41 9.78 11.58
N ILE A 86 12.72 9.07 12.66
CA ILE A 86 13.14 9.66 13.95
C ILE A 86 14.54 10.28 13.84
N GLU A 87 15.50 9.53 13.34
CA GLU A 87 16.90 9.97 13.22
C GLU A 87 17.05 11.19 12.33
N LYS A 88 16.35 11.19 11.19
CA LYS A 88 16.37 12.29 10.22
C LYS A 88 15.36 13.39 10.54
N LYS A 89 14.62 13.29 11.65
CA LYS A 89 13.58 14.25 12.06
C LYS A 89 12.61 14.59 10.93
N ILE A 90 12.16 13.55 10.18
CA ILE A 90 11.25 13.72 9.06
C ILE A 90 9.86 14.05 9.60
N HIS A 91 9.35 15.23 9.29
CA HIS A 91 8.01 15.62 9.66
C HIS A 91 6.98 14.89 8.78
N PRO A 92 5.96 14.25 9.37
CA PRO A 92 4.98 13.48 8.61
C PRO A 92 3.94 14.33 7.85
N GLY A 93 3.95 15.65 8.03
CA GLY A 93 2.87 16.54 7.59
C GLY A 93 1.74 16.61 8.62
N ASP A 94 0.63 17.23 8.24
CA ASP A 94 -0.55 17.32 9.08
C ASP A 94 -1.43 16.06 8.94
N PRO A 95 -2.17 15.67 9.99
CA PRO A 95 -3.11 14.56 9.90
C PRO A 95 -4.27 14.89 8.96
N THR A 96 -4.76 13.90 8.25
CA THR A 96 -5.92 14.02 7.37
C THR A 96 -7.06 13.21 7.98
N ASP A 97 -7.99 13.91 8.64
CA ASP A 97 -9.10 13.28 9.38
C ASP A 97 -10.43 13.26 8.60
N GLN A 98 -10.48 13.95 7.45
CA GLN A 98 -11.62 13.90 6.54
C GLN A 98 -11.63 12.61 5.67
N ASP A 99 -12.80 12.27 5.15
CA ASP A 99 -12.91 11.14 4.22
C ASP A 99 -12.15 11.45 2.92
N LEU A 100 -11.20 10.56 2.58
CA LEU A 100 -10.35 10.73 1.40
C LEU A 100 -11.06 10.30 0.10
N TYR A 101 -12.18 9.59 0.19
CA TYR A 101 -12.91 9.14 -1.01
C TYR A 101 -13.66 10.28 -1.69
N ASP A 102 -14.11 11.26 -0.91
CA ASP A 102 -14.84 12.44 -1.41
C ASP A 102 -13.92 13.56 -1.86
N MET A 103 -12.60 13.39 -1.68
CA MET A 103 -11.61 14.42 -1.99
C MET A 103 -11.32 14.48 -3.48
N SER A 104 -11.34 15.70 -4.04
CA SER A 104 -11.00 15.95 -5.44
C SER A 104 -9.49 15.80 -5.72
N GLU A 105 -9.12 15.52 -6.97
CA GLU A 105 -7.71 15.45 -7.40
C GLU A 105 -6.94 16.76 -7.16
N SER A 106 -7.62 17.91 -7.21
CA SER A 106 -7.03 19.22 -6.90
C SER A 106 -6.67 19.34 -5.42
N GLU A 107 -7.49 18.81 -4.54
CA GLU A 107 -7.22 18.77 -3.09
C GLU A 107 -6.08 17.82 -2.76
N PHE A 108 -6.02 16.62 -3.37
CA PHE A 108 -4.88 15.73 -3.23
C PHE A 108 -3.56 16.40 -3.60
N LYS A 109 -3.52 17.13 -4.72
CA LYS A 109 -2.34 17.88 -5.16
C LYS A 109 -1.98 18.99 -4.18
N ARG A 110 -2.96 19.75 -3.70
CA ARG A 110 -2.76 20.86 -2.75
C ARG A 110 -2.17 20.35 -1.43
N LEU A 111 -2.63 19.20 -0.95
CA LEU A 111 -2.16 18.60 0.30
C LEU A 111 -0.91 17.73 0.13
N GLY A 112 -0.45 17.50 -1.10
CA GLY A 112 0.71 16.65 -1.39
C GLY A 112 0.49 15.17 -1.06
N ILE A 113 -0.77 14.74 -0.95
CA ILE A 113 -1.12 13.35 -0.63
C ILE A 113 -0.96 12.48 -1.87
N LYS A 114 -0.14 11.45 -1.77
CA LYS A 114 0.05 10.46 -2.83
C LYS A 114 -0.90 9.28 -2.65
N ARG A 115 -1.23 8.61 -3.74
CA ARG A 115 -1.95 7.34 -3.71
C ARG A 115 -1.00 6.16 -3.48
N LEU A 116 -1.49 5.13 -2.83
CA LEU A 116 -0.81 3.84 -2.76
C LEU A 116 -0.72 3.18 -4.15
N PRO A 117 0.27 2.30 -4.37
CA PRO A 117 0.33 1.50 -5.59
C PRO A 117 -0.97 0.74 -5.82
N LYS A 118 -1.45 0.74 -7.07
CA LYS A 118 -2.72 0.08 -7.44
C LYS A 118 -2.56 -1.40 -7.78
N ASN A 119 -1.34 -1.86 -7.98
CA ASN A 119 -1.02 -3.24 -8.32
C ASN A 119 0.40 -3.59 -7.86
N LEU A 120 0.70 -4.89 -7.91
CA LEU A 120 2.01 -5.41 -7.50
C LEU A 120 3.16 -4.80 -8.30
N LEU A 121 3.01 -4.64 -9.61
CA LEU A 121 4.09 -4.10 -10.45
C LEU A 121 4.49 -2.68 -10.03
N MET A 122 3.51 -1.79 -9.81
CA MET A 122 3.79 -0.42 -9.33
C MET A 122 4.52 -0.41 -7.99
N ALA A 123 4.16 -1.32 -7.09
CA ALA A 123 4.83 -1.44 -5.79
C ALA A 123 6.25 -1.98 -5.93
N LEU A 124 6.49 -2.94 -6.84
CA LEU A 124 7.82 -3.47 -7.14
C LEU A 124 8.73 -2.41 -7.79
N ASP A 125 8.18 -1.53 -8.63
CA ASP A 125 8.93 -0.42 -9.19
C ASP A 125 9.40 0.58 -8.13
N ALA A 126 8.57 0.84 -7.12
CA ALA A 126 8.95 1.65 -5.97
C ALA A 126 9.99 0.92 -5.09
N PHE A 127 9.78 -0.37 -4.80
CA PHE A 127 10.70 -1.22 -4.06
C PHE A 127 12.09 -1.26 -4.69
N LYS A 128 12.17 -1.36 -6.01
CA LYS A 128 13.44 -1.39 -6.75
C LYS A 128 14.26 -0.12 -6.55
N LYS A 129 13.60 1.03 -6.44
CA LYS A 129 14.23 2.37 -6.37
C LYS A 129 14.52 2.83 -4.93
N ASP A 130 13.92 2.19 -3.94
CA ASP A 130 14.00 2.65 -2.55
C ASP A 130 15.29 2.16 -1.88
N ARG A 131 16.11 3.11 -1.41
CA ARG A 131 17.40 2.82 -0.75
C ARG A 131 17.24 2.14 0.60
N LEU A 132 16.16 2.41 1.34
CA LEU A 132 15.90 1.72 2.61
C LEU A 132 15.82 0.21 2.41
N ILE A 133 15.26 -0.22 1.28
CA ILE A 133 15.18 -1.64 0.92
C ILE A 133 16.56 -2.24 0.71
N ASP A 134 17.48 -1.48 0.07
CA ASP A 134 18.88 -1.93 -0.09
C ASP A 134 19.57 -2.08 1.26
N ASP A 135 19.38 -1.10 2.15
CA ASP A 135 20.02 -1.06 3.47
C ASP A 135 19.51 -2.17 4.40
N VAL A 136 18.22 -2.52 4.32
CA VAL A 136 17.58 -3.52 5.20
C VAL A 136 17.76 -4.95 4.69
N LEU A 137 17.54 -5.18 3.40
CA LEU A 137 17.53 -6.53 2.83
C LEU A 137 18.85 -6.95 2.20
N GLY A 138 19.67 -5.99 1.80
CA GLY A 138 20.85 -6.23 1.01
C GLY A 138 20.55 -6.68 -0.43
N ALA A 139 21.57 -6.64 -1.27
CA ALA A 139 21.42 -6.84 -2.72
C ALA A 139 20.89 -8.23 -3.09
N VAL A 140 21.31 -9.28 -2.39
CA VAL A 140 20.94 -10.67 -2.71
C VAL A 140 19.45 -10.89 -2.47
N MET A 141 18.95 -10.54 -1.28
CA MET A 141 17.54 -10.74 -0.94
C MET A 141 16.64 -9.84 -1.78
N LYS A 142 17.01 -8.57 -1.98
CA LYS A 142 16.27 -7.65 -2.86
C LYS A 142 16.14 -8.21 -4.27
N LYS A 143 17.24 -8.70 -4.87
CA LYS A 143 17.25 -9.30 -6.21
C LYS A 143 16.34 -10.54 -6.28
N SER A 144 16.42 -11.42 -5.28
CA SER A 144 15.63 -12.64 -5.22
C SER A 144 14.13 -12.35 -5.10
N LEU A 145 13.74 -11.41 -4.23
CA LEU A 145 12.36 -10.97 -4.08
C LEU A 145 11.81 -10.34 -5.36
N LEU A 146 12.59 -9.46 -6.01
CA LEU A 146 12.20 -8.85 -7.28
C LEU A 146 12.00 -9.91 -8.36
N ALA A 147 12.91 -10.87 -8.50
CA ALA A 147 12.78 -11.93 -9.49
C ALA A 147 11.52 -12.78 -9.26
N TYR A 148 11.30 -13.21 -8.00
CA TYR A 148 10.15 -14.03 -7.63
C TYR A 148 8.81 -13.31 -7.84
N LYS A 149 8.73 -12.02 -7.45
CA LYS A 149 7.49 -11.25 -7.54
C LYS A 149 7.20 -10.74 -8.95
N ASN A 150 8.22 -10.46 -9.76
CA ASN A 150 8.01 -10.18 -11.17
C ASN A 150 7.51 -11.43 -11.93
N ASP A 151 8.03 -12.62 -11.63
CA ASP A 151 7.51 -13.88 -12.19
C ASP A 151 6.03 -14.11 -11.79
N GLU A 152 5.66 -13.83 -10.54
CA GLU A 152 4.25 -13.89 -10.09
C GLU A 152 3.37 -12.93 -10.91
N TRP A 153 3.83 -11.70 -11.11
CA TRP A 153 3.12 -10.70 -11.89
C TRP A 153 2.93 -11.13 -13.35
N GLU A 154 4.00 -11.60 -14.00
CA GLU A 154 3.95 -12.04 -15.41
C GLU A 154 2.99 -13.23 -15.59
N ARG A 155 3.06 -14.23 -14.72
CA ARG A 155 2.15 -15.38 -14.77
C ARG A 155 0.69 -14.97 -14.55
N TYR A 156 0.44 -14.05 -13.62
CA TYR A 156 -0.89 -13.53 -13.39
C TYR A 156 -1.42 -12.76 -14.59
N HIS A 157 -0.57 -11.91 -15.18
CA HIS A 157 -0.97 -11.05 -16.29
C HIS A 157 -1.18 -11.82 -17.61
N GLN A 158 -0.55 -12.97 -17.74
CA GLN A 158 -0.72 -13.87 -18.90
C GLN A 158 -1.93 -14.81 -18.75
N ALA A 159 -2.47 -14.95 -17.54
CA ALA A 159 -3.59 -15.85 -17.30
C ALA A 159 -4.89 -15.22 -17.78
N VAL A 160 -5.64 -15.96 -18.60
CA VAL A 160 -7.01 -15.60 -18.98
C VAL A 160 -7.94 -15.96 -17.83
N THR A 161 -8.63 -14.97 -17.30
CA THR A 161 -9.54 -15.15 -16.15
C THR A 161 -10.96 -15.47 -16.60
N ASP A 162 -11.75 -16.13 -15.74
CA ASP A 162 -13.18 -16.36 -15.97
C ASP A 162 -13.97 -15.07 -16.19
N TRP A 163 -13.51 -13.97 -15.59
CA TRP A 163 -14.11 -12.67 -15.77
C TRP A 163 -13.91 -12.18 -17.22
N GLU A 164 -12.68 -12.27 -17.76
CA GLU A 164 -12.40 -11.88 -19.16
C GLU A 164 -13.19 -12.72 -20.13
N VAL A 165 -13.28 -14.04 -19.89
CA VAL A 165 -14.10 -14.94 -20.70
C VAL A 165 -15.55 -14.51 -20.70
N LYS A 166 -16.11 -14.21 -19.54
CA LYS A 166 -17.52 -13.75 -19.41
C LYS A 166 -17.76 -12.38 -20.01
N GLU A 167 -16.79 -11.48 -19.95
CA GLU A 167 -16.94 -10.10 -20.40
C GLU A 167 -16.77 -9.98 -21.93
N TYR A 168 -15.79 -10.69 -22.51
CA TYR A 168 -15.38 -10.48 -23.90
C TYR A 168 -15.75 -11.61 -24.85
N LEU A 169 -16.10 -12.79 -24.38
CA LEU A 169 -16.44 -13.95 -25.24
C LEU A 169 -17.93 -14.34 -25.19
N ARG A 170 -18.81 -13.37 -24.98
CA ARG A 170 -20.28 -13.55 -25.08
C ARG A 170 -20.75 -13.44 -26.52
#